data_49d3f67535e2475750c0e778072d3fe7
#
_entry.id   49d3f67535e2475750c0e778072d3fe7
#
_cell.length_a   1.000
_cell.length_b   1.000
_cell.length_c   1.000
_cell.angle_alpha   90.00
_cell.angle_beta   90.00
_cell.angle_gamma   90.00
#
_symmetry.space_group_name_H-M   'P 1'
#
loop_
_entity.id
_entity.type
_entity.pdbx_description
1 polymer ?
#
loop_
_entity_poly.entity_id
_entity_poly.type
_entity_poly.pdbx_seq_one_letter_code
_entity_poly.pdbx_strand_id
1 'polypeptide(L)'
;MNFSELINEKPIPVTSLDVNGNTINIQQSISTEEKKDLADLVLQESFDEGIYNPILIDAYFYTYIVMFYTDIDFSDEDKENVLATYDKLKQDGLLDKIVNEIPEDEWKEIYDYMTQLEEVNLTYRRTAIYAINSIIQSLPILIEETKDILNNFDPSKFQEVINFANAANGGRDFRTNQPIE
;
A
#
# COMPACT_ATOMS: atom_id res chain seq x y z
N MET A 1 -1.51 29.39 25.45
CA MET A 1 -2.62 28.56 24.93
C MET A 1 -2.02 27.25 24.45
N ASN A 2 -2.33 26.16 25.07
CA ASN A 2 -1.75 24.85 24.76
C ASN A 2 -2.63 24.14 23.72
N PHE A 3 -2.05 23.36 22.83
CA PHE A 3 -2.80 22.62 21.79
C PHE A 3 -3.92 21.76 22.38
N SER A 4 -3.61 21.04 23.48
CA SER A 4 -4.60 20.22 24.21
C SER A 4 -5.77 20.99 24.83
N GLU A 5 -5.65 22.32 24.99
CA GLU A 5 -6.75 23.18 25.48
C GLU A 5 -7.73 23.59 24.37
N LEU A 6 -7.30 23.41 23.09
CA LEU A 6 -8.08 23.78 21.92
C LEU A 6 -8.91 22.62 21.36
N ILE A 7 -8.53 21.41 21.69
CA ILE A 7 -9.13 20.19 21.10
C ILE A 7 -9.87 19.43 22.20
N ASN A 8 -11.16 19.27 22.00
CA ASN A 8 -11.95 18.29 22.75
C ASN A 8 -11.91 16.98 21.96
N GLU A 9 -11.27 15.95 22.48
CA GLU A 9 -11.38 14.59 21.94
C GLU A 9 -12.85 14.17 21.98
N LYS A 10 -13.42 14.00 20.79
CA LYS A 10 -14.77 13.45 20.66
C LYS A 10 -14.64 11.97 20.32
N PRO A 11 -15.51 11.12 20.88
CA PRO A 11 -15.54 9.72 20.47
C PRO A 11 -15.88 9.65 18.96
N ILE A 12 -15.27 8.71 18.28
CA ILE A 12 -15.56 8.44 16.87
C ILE A 12 -17.01 8.00 16.77
N PRO A 13 -17.84 8.66 15.93
CA PRO A 13 -19.20 8.24 15.71
C PRO A 13 -19.27 6.84 15.10
N VAL A 14 -20.29 6.07 15.48
CA VAL A 14 -20.52 4.71 15.01
C VAL A 14 -21.94 4.61 14.48
N THR A 15 -22.11 4.02 13.29
CA THR A 15 -23.40 3.61 12.74
C THR A 15 -23.57 2.10 12.90
N SER A 16 -24.79 1.64 13.17
CA SER A 16 -25.08 0.20 13.28
C SER A 16 -25.90 -0.27 12.09
N LEU A 17 -25.47 -1.35 11.48
CA LEU A 17 -26.12 -2.02 10.36
C LEU A 17 -26.62 -3.40 10.82
N ASP A 18 -27.90 -3.71 10.59
CA ASP A 18 -28.44 -5.04 10.87
C ASP A 18 -28.36 -5.92 9.61
N VAL A 19 -27.67 -7.04 9.73
CA VAL A 19 -27.49 -8.00 8.65
C VAL A 19 -27.82 -9.40 9.15
N ASN A 20 -28.90 -9.96 8.65
CA ASN A 20 -29.35 -11.33 9.02
C ASN A 20 -29.52 -11.55 10.54
N GLY A 21 -29.97 -10.49 11.27
CA GLY A 21 -30.16 -10.53 12.72
C GLY A 21 -28.87 -10.36 13.53
N ASN A 22 -27.76 -10.02 12.89
CA ASN A 22 -26.51 -9.61 13.54
C ASN A 22 -26.32 -8.11 13.35
N THR A 23 -25.94 -7.43 14.41
CA THR A 23 -25.64 -5.99 14.36
C THR A 23 -24.15 -5.82 14.10
N ILE A 24 -23.81 -5.09 13.05
CA ILE A 24 -22.44 -4.71 12.71
C ILE A 24 -22.30 -3.23 13.05
N ASN A 25 -21.26 -2.88 13.80
CA ASN A 25 -20.93 -1.51 14.11
C ASN A 25 -19.90 -0.99 13.14
N ILE A 26 -20.18 0.17 12.51
CA ILE A 26 -19.35 0.78 11.48
C ILE A 26 -18.84 2.12 12.01
N GLN A 27 -17.55 2.27 12.15
CA GLN A 27 -16.91 3.53 12.52
C GLN A 27 -17.04 4.53 11.37
N GLN A 28 -17.41 5.79 11.71
CA GLN A 28 -17.60 6.84 10.72
C GLN A 28 -16.29 7.52 10.31
N SER A 29 -15.21 7.23 11.01
CA SER A 29 -13.83 7.60 10.65
C SER A 29 -12.85 6.69 11.38
N ILE A 30 -11.64 6.61 10.87
CA ILE A 30 -10.48 5.97 11.51
C ILE A 30 -9.35 6.99 11.66
N SER A 31 -8.38 6.69 12.52
CA SER A 31 -7.22 7.56 12.72
C SER A 31 -6.34 7.63 11.47
N THR A 32 -5.55 8.70 11.36
CA THR A 32 -4.56 8.84 10.26
C THR A 32 -3.55 7.69 10.25
N GLU A 33 -3.20 7.14 11.42
CA GLU A 33 -2.31 5.98 11.54
C GLU A 33 -2.96 4.73 10.96
N GLU A 34 -4.24 4.47 11.30
CA GLU A 34 -5.00 3.35 10.73
C GLU A 34 -5.20 3.49 9.22
N LYS A 35 -5.48 4.70 8.70
CA LYS A 35 -5.55 4.94 7.24
C LYS A 35 -4.22 4.61 6.55
N LYS A 36 -3.10 5.00 7.18
CA LYS A 36 -1.78 4.69 6.68
C LYS A 36 -1.53 3.18 6.67
N ASP A 37 -1.82 2.49 7.76
CA ASP A 37 -1.60 1.06 7.87
C ASP A 37 -2.46 0.27 6.87
N LEU A 38 -3.73 0.67 6.69
CA LEU A 38 -4.61 0.13 5.66
C LEU A 38 -3.99 0.27 4.26
N ALA A 39 -3.56 1.48 3.92
CA ALA A 39 -2.99 1.74 2.59
C ALA A 39 -1.66 1.01 2.36
N ASP A 40 -0.80 0.93 3.37
CA ASP A 40 0.47 0.19 3.30
C ASP A 40 0.22 -1.31 3.08
N LEU A 41 -0.75 -1.91 3.80
CA LEU A 41 -1.17 -3.31 3.62
C LEU A 41 -1.71 -3.56 2.21
N VAL A 42 -2.63 -2.72 1.73
CA VAL A 42 -3.20 -2.84 0.37
C VAL A 42 -2.09 -2.82 -0.67
N LEU A 43 -1.15 -1.88 -0.58
CA LEU A 43 -0.06 -1.78 -1.54
C LEU A 43 0.88 -2.97 -1.47
N GLN A 44 1.23 -3.42 -0.26
CA GLN A 44 2.12 -4.56 -0.08
C GLN A 44 1.56 -5.81 -0.76
N GLU A 45 0.26 -6.08 -0.57
CA GLU A 45 -0.41 -7.27 -1.07
C GLU A 45 -0.83 -7.16 -2.56
N SER A 46 -0.83 -5.94 -3.12
CA SER A 46 -1.19 -5.71 -4.52
C SER A 46 -0.10 -6.09 -5.53
N PHE A 47 1.06 -6.53 -5.04
CA PHE A 47 2.16 -6.99 -5.87
C PHE A 47 2.31 -8.50 -5.79
N ASP A 48 2.09 -9.18 -6.91
CA ASP A 48 2.36 -10.60 -7.07
C ASP A 48 3.73 -10.78 -7.74
N GLU A 49 4.67 -11.44 -7.06
CA GLU A 49 6.07 -11.60 -7.52
C GLU A 49 6.73 -10.28 -7.95
N GLY A 50 6.39 -9.17 -7.29
CA GLY A 50 6.88 -7.83 -7.62
C GLY A 50 6.18 -7.15 -8.80
N ILE A 51 5.19 -7.81 -9.41
CA ILE A 51 4.36 -7.28 -10.50
C ILE A 51 3.08 -6.69 -9.90
N TYR A 52 2.81 -5.43 -10.23
CA TYR A 52 1.58 -4.76 -9.83
C TYR A 52 0.35 -5.39 -10.51
N ASN A 53 -0.64 -5.75 -9.72
CA ASN A 53 -1.90 -6.31 -10.20
C ASN A 53 -3.09 -5.42 -9.77
N PRO A 54 -3.71 -4.65 -10.69
CA PRO A 54 -4.80 -3.75 -10.34
C PRO A 54 -6.06 -4.44 -9.78
N ILE A 55 -6.27 -5.74 -10.10
CA ILE A 55 -7.41 -6.49 -9.55
C ILE A 55 -7.19 -6.78 -8.07
N LEU A 56 -5.95 -7.02 -7.68
CA LEU A 56 -5.59 -7.26 -6.28
C LEU A 56 -5.82 -6.00 -5.45
N ILE A 57 -5.46 -4.82 -5.96
CA ILE A 57 -5.61 -3.58 -5.20
C ILE A 57 -7.07 -3.33 -4.80
N ASP A 58 -8.02 -3.52 -5.72
CA ASP A 58 -9.44 -3.38 -5.41
C ASP A 58 -9.90 -4.39 -4.36
N ALA A 59 -9.53 -5.66 -4.52
CA ALA A 59 -9.95 -6.71 -3.60
C ALA A 59 -9.38 -6.49 -2.19
N TYR A 60 -8.11 -6.16 -2.06
CA TYR A 60 -7.48 -5.86 -0.78
C TYR A 60 -8.01 -4.58 -0.17
N PHE A 61 -8.14 -3.50 -0.95
CA PHE A 61 -8.65 -2.22 -0.47
C PHE A 61 -10.03 -2.37 0.16
N TYR A 62 -10.97 -2.93 -0.58
CA TYR A 62 -12.34 -3.10 -0.07
C TYR A 62 -12.43 -4.07 1.11
N THR A 63 -11.64 -5.14 1.11
CA THR A 63 -11.65 -6.08 2.26
C THR A 63 -11.05 -5.42 3.50
N TYR A 64 -9.96 -4.68 3.37
CA TYR A 64 -9.37 -3.95 4.50
C TYR A 64 -10.25 -2.78 4.96
N ILE A 65 -10.98 -2.11 4.08
CA ILE A 65 -12.03 -1.15 4.51
C ILE A 65 -13.00 -1.83 5.48
N VAL A 66 -13.51 -3.02 5.14
CA VAL A 66 -14.41 -3.74 6.05
C VAL A 66 -13.70 -4.10 7.35
N MET A 67 -12.47 -4.58 7.31
CA MET A 67 -11.70 -4.98 8.50
C MET A 67 -11.38 -3.79 9.44
N PHE A 68 -11.09 -2.61 8.90
CA PHE A 68 -10.69 -1.44 9.68
C PHE A 68 -11.88 -0.61 10.18
N TYR A 69 -12.99 -0.60 9.43
CA TYR A 69 -14.14 0.24 9.77
C TYR A 69 -15.24 -0.50 10.53
N THR A 70 -15.16 -1.83 10.66
CA THR A 70 -16.21 -2.61 11.33
C THR A 70 -15.69 -3.42 12.50
N ASP A 71 -16.60 -3.88 13.34
CA ASP A 71 -16.35 -4.83 14.42
C ASP A 71 -16.53 -6.30 14.01
N ILE A 72 -16.49 -6.59 12.70
CA ILE A 72 -16.56 -7.96 12.20
C ILE A 72 -15.27 -8.69 12.57
N ASP A 73 -15.40 -9.83 13.24
CA ASP A 73 -14.26 -10.70 13.57
C ASP A 73 -13.97 -11.64 12.40
N PHE A 74 -12.85 -11.38 11.72
CA PHE A 74 -12.35 -12.20 10.63
C PHE A 74 -11.44 -13.29 11.18
N SER A 75 -11.71 -14.54 10.80
CA SER A 75 -10.83 -15.66 11.12
C SER A 75 -9.44 -15.51 10.46
N ASP A 76 -8.44 -16.26 10.95
CA ASP A 76 -7.12 -16.27 10.31
C ASP A 76 -7.20 -16.77 8.87
N GLU A 77 -8.10 -17.73 8.56
CA GLU A 77 -8.34 -18.19 7.20
C GLU A 77 -8.91 -17.08 6.30
N ASP A 78 -9.82 -16.23 6.79
CA ASP A 78 -10.36 -15.12 6.02
C ASP A 78 -9.30 -14.04 5.75
N LYS A 79 -8.36 -13.82 6.68
CA LYS A 79 -7.24 -12.89 6.54
C LYS A 79 -6.16 -13.41 5.58
N GLU A 80 -5.92 -14.72 5.57
CA GLU A 80 -4.98 -15.36 4.65
C GLU A 80 -5.54 -15.47 3.22
N ASN A 81 -6.87 -15.60 3.07
CA ASN A 81 -7.55 -15.76 1.78
C ASN A 81 -8.38 -14.54 1.42
N VAL A 82 -7.75 -13.34 1.39
CA VAL A 82 -8.43 -12.05 1.17
C VAL A 82 -9.27 -12.02 -0.11
N LEU A 83 -8.81 -12.63 -1.20
CA LEU A 83 -9.59 -12.69 -2.44
C LEU A 83 -10.90 -13.47 -2.29
N ALA A 84 -10.86 -14.61 -1.62
CA ALA A 84 -12.06 -15.39 -1.36
C ALA A 84 -13.00 -14.66 -0.38
N THR A 85 -12.45 -13.94 0.58
CA THR A 85 -13.19 -13.09 1.52
C THR A 85 -13.86 -11.93 0.81
N TYR A 86 -13.14 -11.25 -0.10
CA TYR A 86 -13.71 -10.21 -0.96
C TYR A 86 -14.89 -10.71 -1.79
N ASP A 87 -14.73 -11.87 -2.43
CA ASP A 87 -15.80 -12.46 -3.24
C ASP A 87 -17.05 -12.77 -2.41
N LYS A 88 -16.88 -13.30 -1.18
CA LYS A 88 -17.99 -13.52 -0.23
C LYS A 88 -18.70 -12.21 0.15
N LEU A 89 -17.92 -11.18 0.53
CA LEU A 89 -18.47 -9.87 0.93
C LEU A 89 -19.26 -9.23 -0.22
N LYS A 90 -18.77 -9.35 -1.46
CA LYS A 90 -19.40 -8.81 -2.65
C LYS A 90 -20.64 -9.59 -3.06
N GLN A 91 -20.59 -10.92 -3.02
CA GLN A 91 -21.70 -11.78 -3.42
C GLN A 91 -22.93 -11.58 -2.55
N ASP A 92 -22.76 -11.39 -1.24
CA ASP A 92 -23.85 -11.13 -0.30
C ASP A 92 -24.31 -9.67 -0.28
N GLY A 93 -23.66 -8.78 -1.04
CA GLY A 93 -23.92 -7.35 -1.07
C GLY A 93 -23.61 -6.65 0.27
N LEU A 94 -22.86 -7.31 1.15
CA LEU A 94 -22.47 -6.77 2.44
C LEU A 94 -21.47 -5.64 2.27
N LEU A 95 -20.55 -5.79 1.33
CA LEU A 95 -19.56 -4.78 1.01
C LEU A 95 -20.20 -3.43 0.69
N ASP A 96 -21.16 -3.42 -0.26
CA ASP A 96 -21.85 -2.19 -0.68
C ASP A 96 -22.62 -1.55 0.48
N LYS A 97 -23.24 -2.36 1.35
CA LYS A 97 -23.96 -1.85 2.52
C LYS A 97 -23.01 -1.17 3.50
N ILE A 98 -21.85 -1.75 3.78
CA ILE A 98 -20.86 -1.17 4.70
C ILE A 98 -20.27 0.11 4.13
N VAL A 99 -19.83 0.08 2.87
CA VAL A 99 -19.22 1.25 2.20
C VAL A 99 -20.19 2.44 2.15
N ASN A 100 -21.49 2.19 1.92
CA ASN A 100 -22.49 3.25 1.88
C ASN A 100 -22.78 3.89 3.26
N GLU A 101 -22.40 3.25 4.35
CA GLU A 101 -22.53 3.83 5.69
C GLU A 101 -21.31 4.68 6.11
N ILE A 102 -20.18 4.59 5.38
CA ILE A 102 -19.01 5.44 5.60
C ILE A 102 -19.31 6.83 5.02
N PRO A 103 -19.08 7.94 5.76
CA PRO A 103 -19.31 9.29 5.25
C PRO A 103 -18.51 9.56 3.96
N GLU A 104 -19.14 10.31 3.04
CA GLU A 104 -18.56 10.61 1.72
C GLU A 104 -17.21 11.33 1.81
N ASP A 105 -17.04 12.22 2.77
CA ASP A 105 -15.80 12.95 3.02
C ASP A 105 -14.69 12.02 3.54
N GLU A 106 -15.01 11.11 4.45
CA GLU A 106 -14.10 10.10 4.97
C GLU A 106 -13.69 9.11 3.86
N TRP A 107 -14.68 8.62 3.09
CA TRP A 107 -14.42 7.74 1.95
C TRP A 107 -13.51 8.39 0.93
N LYS A 108 -13.78 9.66 0.59
CA LYS A 108 -12.96 10.42 -0.34
C LYS A 108 -11.54 10.60 0.16
N GLU A 109 -11.36 10.92 1.44
CA GLU A 109 -10.02 11.11 2.02
C GLU A 109 -9.17 9.85 1.91
N ILE A 110 -9.72 8.67 2.29
CA ILE A 110 -8.97 7.42 2.22
C ILE A 110 -8.69 6.99 0.78
N TYR A 111 -9.67 7.18 -0.12
CA TYR A 111 -9.53 6.85 -1.53
C TYR A 111 -8.49 7.74 -2.24
N ASP A 112 -8.53 9.05 -2.00
CA ASP A 112 -7.55 10.01 -2.54
C ASP A 112 -6.14 9.70 -2.00
N TYR A 113 -6.02 9.37 -0.71
CA TYR A 113 -4.75 8.97 -0.10
C TYR A 113 -4.20 7.70 -0.74
N MET A 114 -5.04 6.66 -0.88
CA MET A 114 -4.67 5.40 -1.52
C MET A 114 -4.20 5.60 -2.96
N THR A 115 -4.95 6.40 -3.75
CA THR A 115 -4.61 6.70 -5.16
C THR A 115 -3.27 7.44 -5.27
N GLN A 116 -3.02 8.43 -4.41
CA GLN A 116 -1.75 9.15 -4.39
C GLN A 116 -0.59 8.24 -4.02
N LEU A 117 -0.77 7.38 -3.04
CA LEU A 117 0.27 6.46 -2.59
C LEU A 117 0.58 5.40 -3.65
N GLU A 118 -0.44 4.90 -4.36
CA GLU A 118 -0.31 4.03 -5.53
C GLU A 118 0.52 4.69 -6.63
N GLU A 119 0.19 5.92 -7.02
CA GLU A 119 0.91 6.67 -8.06
C GLU A 119 2.38 6.89 -7.70
N VAL A 120 2.64 7.30 -6.45
CA VAL A 120 4.01 7.46 -5.94
C VAL A 120 4.77 6.14 -5.99
N ASN A 121 4.16 5.04 -5.56
CA ASN A 121 4.79 3.72 -5.52
C ASN A 121 5.11 3.22 -6.94
N LEU A 122 4.16 3.33 -7.87
CA LEU A 122 4.36 2.95 -9.27
C LEU A 122 5.45 3.81 -9.95
N THR A 123 5.46 5.11 -9.68
CA THR A 123 6.49 6.02 -10.20
C THR A 123 7.86 5.67 -9.66
N TYR A 124 7.97 5.41 -8.36
CA TYR A 124 9.21 4.99 -7.72
C TYR A 124 9.73 3.68 -8.33
N ARG A 125 8.89 2.66 -8.48
CA ARG A 125 9.26 1.38 -9.09
C ARG A 125 9.69 1.52 -10.55
N ARG A 126 8.98 2.32 -11.35
CA ARG A 126 9.38 2.62 -12.75
C ARG A 126 10.74 3.27 -12.81
N THR A 127 11.01 4.22 -11.92
CA THR A 127 12.31 4.92 -11.85
C THR A 127 13.43 3.96 -11.43
N ALA A 128 13.17 3.06 -10.48
CA ALA A 128 14.12 2.04 -10.07
C ALA A 128 14.48 1.09 -11.22
N ILE A 129 13.48 0.57 -11.92
CA ILE A 129 13.68 -0.31 -13.09
C ILE A 129 14.45 0.41 -14.19
N TYR A 130 14.13 1.69 -14.46
CA TYR A 130 14.87 2.49 -15.44
C TYR A 130 16.34 2.66 -15.05
N ALA A 131 16.60 2.97 -13.77
CA ALA A 131 17.97 3.12 -13.26
C ALA A 131 18.78 1.81 -13.38
N ILE A 132 18.18 0.67 -13.03
CA ILE A 132 18.80 -0.66 -13.18
C ILE A 132 19.13 -0.94 -14.64
N ASN A 133 18.19 -0.74 -15.56
CA ASN A 133 18.41 -0.96 -16.98
C ASN A 133 19.52 -0.05 -17.54
N SER A 134 19.57 1.20 -17.09
CA SER A 134 20.63 2.14 -17.48
C SER A 134 22.01 1.69 -16.99
N ILE A 135 22.09 1.15 -15.77
CA ILE A 135 23.32 0.58 -15.22
C ILE A 135 23.74 -0.65 -16.06
N ILE A 136 22.81 -1.57 -16.32
CA ILE A 136 23.08 -2.78 -17.12
C ILE A 136 23.63 -2.40 -18.50
N GLN A 137 23.06 -1.38 -19.15
CA GLN A 137 23.50 -0.94 -20.48
C GLN A 137 24.83 -0.19 -20.47
N SER A 138 25.17 0.51 -19.38
CA SER A 138 26.39 1.31 -19.28
C SER A 138 27.64 0.50 -18.87
N LEU A 139 27.47 -0.73 -18.38
CA LEU A 139 28.58 -1.57 -17.94
C LEU A 139 29.13 -2.38 -19.13
N PRO A 140 30.39 -2.12 -19.54
CA PRO A 140 30.96 -2.67 -20.80
C PRO A 140 31.15 -4.18 -20.79
N ILE A 141 31.26 -4.83 -19.65
CA ILE A 141 31.32 -6.30 -19.51
C ILE A 141 30.85 -6.61 -18.09
N LEU A 142 29.61 -7.02 -17.92
CA LEU A 142 29.17 -7.64 -16.68
C LEU A 142 29.63 -9.09 -16.66
N ILE A 143 30.37 -9.47 -15.62
CA ILE A 143 30.54 -10.86 -15.27
C ILE A 143 29.12 -11.46 -15.10
N GLU A 144 28.93 -12.67 -15.61
CA GLU A 144 27.62 -13.34 -15.67
C GLU A 144 26.87 -13.32 -14.32
N GLU A 145 27.63 -13.49 -13.21
CA GLU A 145 27.13 -13.38 -11.83
C GLU A 145 26.49 -12.02 -11.48
N THR A 146 26.99 -10.93 -12.07
CA THR A 146 26.41 -9.59 -11.81
C THR A 146 25.11 -9.38 -12.59
N LYS A 147 24.96 -10.03 -13.75
CA LYS A 147 23.70 -10.04 -14.50
C LYS A 147 22.60 -10.76 -13.74
N ASP A 148 22.93 -11.89 -13.11
CA ASP A 148 21.97 -12.65 -12.31
C ASP A 148 21.51 -11.86 -11.08
N ILE A 149 22.42 -11.14 -10.42
CA ILE A 149 22.08 -10.26 -9.29
C ILE A 149 21.13 -9.14 -9.75
N LEU A 150 21.39 -8.53 -10.90
CA LEU A 150 20.56 -7.43 -11.42
C LEU A 150 19.20 -7.91 -11.95
N ASN A 151 19.15 -9.09 -12.56
CA ASN A 151 17.89 -9.67 -13.04
C ASN A 151 16.97 -10.14 -11.92
N ASN A 152 17.54 -10.52 -10.77
CA ASN A 152 16.80 -10.92 -9.57
C ASN A 152 16.67 -9.76 -8.55
N PHE A 153 16.94 -8.54 -8.97
CA PHE A 153 16.89 -7.38 -8.07
C PHE A 153 15.45 -7.02 -7.70
N ASP A 154 15.20 -6.95 -6.39
CA ASP A 154 13.95 -6.48 -5.84
C ASP A 154 13.85 -4.95 -5.94
N PRO A 155 12.91 -4.39 -6.72
CA PRO A 155 12.73 -2.94 -6.82
C PRO A 155 12.46 -2.22 -5.48
N SER A 156 12.00 -2.94 -4.46
CA SER A 156 11.81 -2.38 -3.12
C SER A 156 13.14 -2.01 -2.44
N LYS A 157 14.25 -2.56 -2.92
CA LYS A 157 15.61 -2.32 -2.41
C LYS A 157 16.37 -1.25 -3.22
N PHE A 158 15.65 -0.26 -3.76
CA PHE A 158 16.23 0.78 -4.61
C PHE A 158 17.44 1.49 -4.01
N GLN A 159 17.46 1.69 -2.69
CA GLN A 159 18.63 2.28 -2.01
C GLN A 159 19.88 1.40 -2.14
N GLU A 160 19.72 0.08 -2.17
CA GLU A 160 20.84 -0.85 -2.37
C GLU A 160 21.41 -0.71 -3.78
N VAL A 161 20.57 -0.48 -4.81
CA VAL A 161 21.01 -0.20 -6.18
C VAL A 161 21.78 1.11 -6.26
N ILE A 162 21.27 2.17 -5.64
CA ILE A 162 21.97 3.45 -5.57
C ILE A 162 23.35 3.26 -4.94
N ASN A 163 23.41 2.55 -3.82
CA ASN A 163 24.67 2.28 -3.11
C ASN A 163 25.63 1.46 -3.98
N PHE A 164 25.12 0.45 -4.68
CA PHE A 164 25.90 -0.35 -5.62
C PHE A 164 26.41 0.49 -6.79
N ALA A 165 25.54 1.30 -7.41
CA ALA A 165 25.92 2.17 -8.51
C ALA A 165 27.00 3.20 -8.11
N ASN A 166 26.89 3.77 -6.92
CA ASN A 166 27.86 4.68 -6.36
C ASN A 166 29.22 3.99 -6.09
N ALA A 167 29.19 2.77 -5.55
CA ALA A 167 30.40 1.97 -5.34
C ALA A 167 31.08 1.61 -6.68
N ALA A 168 30.29 1.19 -7.68
CA ALA A 168 30.78 0.89 -9.02
C ALA A 168 31.37 2.13 -9.75
N ASN A 169 30.87 3.33 -9.40
CA ASN A 169 31.38 4.61 -9.89
C ASN A 169 32.55 5.17 -9.07
N GLY A 170 33.26 4.33 -8.32
CA GLY A 170 34.43 4.72 -7.54
C GLY A 170 34.10 5.63 -6.35
N GLY A 171 32.93 5.47 -5.73
CA GLY A 171 32.48 6.26 -4.59
C GLY A 171 31.95 7.64 -4.96
N ARG A 172 31.63 7.87 -6.23
CA ARG A 172 30.97 9.09 -6.70
C ARG A 172 29.48 8.83 -6.91
N ASP A 173 28.65 9.85 -6.66
CA ASP A 173 27.22 9.77 -6.97
C ASP A 173 27.05 9.58 -8.50
N PHE A 174 26.45 8.44 -8.90
CA PHE A 174 26.30 8.09 -10.31
C PHE A 174 25.40 9.05 -11.10
N ARG A 175 24.55 9.86 -10.40
CA ARG A 175 23.66 10.84 -11.00
C ARG A 175 24.38 12.18 -11.26
N THR A 176 25.28 12.58 -10.40
CA THR A 176 25.95 13.88 -10.44
C THR A 176 27.42 13.79 -10.78
N ASN A 177 28.00 12.58 -10.72
CA ASN A 177 29.43 12.28 -10.84
C ASN A 177 30.32 13.03 -9.83
N GLN A 178 29.72 13.47 -8.73
CA GLN A 178 30.40 14.17 -7.62
C GLN A 178 30.80 13.16 -6.53
N PRO A 179 31.90 13.40 -5.78
CA PRO A 179 32.24 12.59 -4.62
C PRO A 179 31.08 12.59 -3.62
N ILE A 180 30.82 11.44 -2.99
CA ILE A 180 29.89 11.33 -1.89
C ILE A 180 30.63 11.75 -0.62
N GLU A 181 30.11 12.80 0.06
CA GLU A 181 30.65 13.25 1.34
C GLU A 181 30.35 12.28 2.49
#